data_403fa7d38e6f21a27d1fccd6b76ff414
#
_entry.id   403fa7d38e6f21a27d1fccd6b76ff414
#
_cell.length_a   1.000
_cell.length_b   1.000
_cell.length_c   1.000
_cell.angle_alpha   90.00
_cell.angle_beta   90.00
_cell.angle_gamma   90.00
#
_symmetry.space_group_name_H-M   'P 1'
#
loop_
_entity.id
_entity.type
_entity.pdbx_description
1 polymer ?
#
loop_
_entity_poly.entity_id
_entity_poly.type
_entity_poly.pdbx_seq_one_letter_code
_entity_poly.pdbx_strand_id
1 'polypeptide(L)'
;MTIHAKLLSETSIDRNPPRSAVIDGAFVCGTLPEPYLNSQGWYRLVETPMPTARDGYHYEFRFAYDDESAPTAILKNWIEVQNPPDPPRSLSKVKLMRALKERQLWAAVKAFIQSNENLADEWELSTTLDEDHDLVKNAVGALRTQLEIPEQTIKEILAESVAG
;
A
#
# COMPACT_ATOMS: atom_id res chain seq x y z
N MET A 1 -17.21 -29.08 -6.66
CA MET A 1 -17.15 -29.52 -5.24
C MET A 1 -17.53 -28.31 -4.39
N THR A 2 -18.59 -28.43 -3.59
CA THR A 2 -19.03 -27.32 -2.72
C THR A 2 -18.17 -27.32 -1.46
N ILE A 3 -17.56 -26.17 -1.15
CA ILE A 3 -16.76 -25.98 0.07
C ILE A 3 -17.66 -25.30 1.09
N HIS A 4 -17.78 -25.88 2.28
CA HIS A 4 -18.45 -25.27 3.42
C HIS A 4 -17.41 -24.66 4.37
N ALA A 5 -17.75 -23.52 4.96
CA ALA A 5 -16.94 -22.81 5.91
C ALA A 5 -17.79 -22.25 7.04
N LYS A 6 -17.13 -21.96 8.17
CA LYS A 6 -17.73 -21.24 9.30
C LYS A 6 -17.01 -19.93 9.49
N LEU A 7 -17.77 -18.83 9.52
CA LEU A 7 -17.21 -17.51 9.75
C LEU A 7 -16.77 -17.38 11.21
N LEU A 8 -15.50 -17.04 11.41
CA LEU A 8 -14.91 -16.78 12.73
C LEU A 8 -14.75 -15.27 12.95
N SER A 9 -14.36 -14.55 11.88
CA SER A 9 -14.26 -13.10 11.84
C SER A 9 -14.30 -12.64 10.37
N GLU A 10 -14.32 -11.32 10.12
CA GLU A 10 -14.25 -10.77 8.76
C GLU A 10 -13.00 -11.20 7.97
N THR A 11 -11.94 -11.63 8.65
CA THR A 11 -10.68 -12.04 8.03
C THR A 11 -10.35 -13.51 8.22
N SER A 12 -11.20 -14.27 8.91
CA SER A 12 -10.93 -15.66 9.27
C SER A 12 -12.15 -16.55 9.15
N ILE A 13 -11.94 -17.72 8.56
CA ILE A 13 -12.96 -18.78 8.45
C ILE A 13 -12.36 -20.13 8.86
N ASP A 14 -13.19 -21.02 9.42
CA ASP A 14 -12.89 -22.43 9.52
C ASP A 14 -13.37 -23.15 8.27
N ARG A 15 -12.52 -24.00 7.68
CA ARG A 15 -12.81 -24.78 6.45
C ARG A 15 -12.94 -26.29 6.73
N ASN A 16 -13.05 -26.67 7.98
CA ASN A 16 -13.12 -28.06 8.39
C ASN A 16 -14.50 -28.42 8.94
N PRO A 17 -15.53 -28.58 8.08
CA PRO A 17 -16.85 -28.95 8.54
C PRO A 17 -16.83 -30.34 9.21
N PRO A 18 -17.73 -30.58 10.16
CA PRO A 18 -17.84 -31.87 10.80
C PRO A 18 -18.14 -32.97 9.76
N ARG A 19 -17.52 -34.13 9.93
CA ARG A 19 -17.68 -35.28 9.03
C ARG A 19 -18.64 -36.35 9.58
N SER A 20 -19.15 -36.16 10.78
CA SER A 20 -20.11 -37.07 11.39
C SER A 20 -21.00 -36.32 12.37
N ALA A 21 -22.24 -36.72 12.46
CA ALA A 21 -23.22 -36.19 13.38
C ALA A 21 -24.33 -37.20 13.66
N VAL A 22 -25.09 -36.95 14.72
CA VAL A 22 -26.38 -37.65 14.93
C VAL A 22 -27.49 -36.72 14.44
N ILE A 23 -28.23 -37.14 13.41
CA ILE A 23 -29.29 -36.37 12.81
C ILE A 23 -30.57 -37.23 12.91
N ASP A 24 -31.62 -36.68 13.54
CA ASP A 24 -32.89 -37.38 13.76
C ASP A 24 -32.73 -38.78 14.41
N GLY A 25 -31.78 -38.90 15.36
CA GLY A 25 -31.45 -40.11 16.07
C GLY A 25 -30.57 -41.11 15.29
N ALA A 26 -30.22 -40.85 14.05
CA ALA A 26 -29.34 -41.68 13.24
C ALA A 26 -27.92 -41.13 13.17
N PHE A 27 -26.90 -41.98 13.30
CA PHE A 27 -25.52 -41.61 13.11
C PHE A 27 -25.20 -41.52 11.60
N VAL A 28 -24.82 -40.33 11.15
CA VAL A 28 -24.45 -40.02 9.76
C VAL A 28 -22.98 -39.69 9.72
N CYS A 29 -22.23 -40.28 8.78
CA CYS A 29 -20.83 -39.94 8.56
C CYS A 29 -20.55 -39.68 7.08
N GLY A 30 -19.51 -38.89 6.81
CA GLY A 30 -19.13 -38.46 5.46
C GLY A 30 -19.63 -37.05 5.16
N THR A 31 -20.31 -36.86 4.01
CA THR A 31 -20.86 -35.55 3.65
C THR A 31 -22.19 -35.35 4.37
N LEU A 32 -22.24 -34.43 5.29
CA LEU A 32 -23.46 -34.11 6.03
C LEU A 32 -24.41 -33.25 5.19
N PRO A 33 -25.73 -33.36 5.41
CA PRO A 33 -26.71 -32.53 4.70
C PRO A 33 -26.53 -31.04 4.92
N GLU A 34 -26.69 -30.24 3.87
CA GLU A 34 -26.53 -28.77 3.92
C GLU A 34 -27.44 -28.12 4.96
N PRO A 35 -28.73 -28.48 5.13
CA PRO A 35 -29.55 -27.88 6.18
C PRO A 35 -29.01 -28.12 7.58
N TYR A 36 -28.42 -29.31 7.84
CA TYR A 36 -27.77 -29.58 9.10
C TYR A 36 -26.51 -28.74 9.28
N LEU A 37 -25.65 -28.63 8.27
CA LEU A 37 -24.45 -27.82 8.31
C LEU A 37 -24.81 -26.34 8.57
N ASN A 38 -25.79 -25.80 7.89
CA ASN A 38 -26.27 -24.42 8.07
C ASN A 38 -26.78 -24.17 9.51
N SER A 39 -27.51 -25.15 10.09
CA SER A 39 -27.93 -25.03 11.50
C SER A 39 -26.79 -25.01 12.50
N GLN A 40 -25.63 -25.50 12.12
CA GLN A 40 -24.39 -25.48 12.92
C GLN A 40 -23.46 -24.29 12.57
N GLY A 41 -23.92 -23.36 11.71
CA GLY A 41 -23.16 -22.18 11.28
C GLY A 41 -22.14 -22.48 10.18
N TRP A 42 -22.26 -23.59 9.47
CA TRP A 42 -21.44 -23.96 8.32
C TRP A 42 -22.18 -23.65 7.03
N TYR A 43 -21.72 -22.68 6.29
CA TYR A 43 -22.36 -22.21 5.08
C TYR A 43 -21.48 -22.45 3.86
N ARG A 44 -22.08 -22.47 2.68
CA ARG A 44 -21.35 -22.55 1.43
C ARG A 44 -20.42 -21.35 1.27
N LEU A 45 -19.14 -21.63 1.01
CA LEU A 45 -18.16 -20.57 0.69
C LEU A 45 -18.25 -20.20 -0.79
N VAL A 46 -18.45 -18.93 -1.06
CA VAL A 46 -18.42 -18.34 -2.39
C VAL A 46 -17.23 -17.40 -2.49
N GLU A 47 -16.26 -17.77 -3.31
CA GLU A 47 -15.06 -16.97 -3.52
C GLU A 47 -15.18 -16.23 -4.86
N THR A 48 -15.07 -14.90 -4.82
CA THR A 48 -14.93 -14.08 -6.01
C THR A 48 -13.47 -14.06 -6.44
N PRO A 49 -13.17 -14.08 -7.76
CA PRO A 49 -11.80 -13.95 -8.23
C PRO A 49 -11.23 -12.59 -7.78
N MET A 50 -9.93 -12.59 -7.49
CA MET A 50 -9.23 -11.34 -7.15
C MET A 50 -9.28 -10.38 -8.33
N PRO A 51 -9.65 -9.11 -8.14
CA PRO A 51 -9.61 -8.10 -9.19
C PRO A 51 -8.19 -7.91 -9.76
N THR A 52 -8.12 -7.39 -10.98
CA THR A 52 -6.83 -7.03 -11.58
C THR A 52 -6.15 -5.92 -10.76
N ALA A 53 -4.86 -6.06 -10.53
CA ALA A 53 -4.08 -5.06 -9.81
C ALA A 53 -4.19 -3.69 -10.49
N ARG A 54 -4.37 -2.64 -9.68
CA ARG A 54 -4.41 -1.25 -10.09
C ARG A 54 -3.25 -0.50 -9.45
N ASP A 55 -2.57 0.36 -10.23
CA ASP A 55 -1.47 1.18 -9.72
C ASP A 55 -1.90 2.01 -8.51
N GLY A 56 -1.09 1.96 -7.46
CA GLY A 56 -1.34 2.67 -6.23
C GLY A 56 -2.35 2.02 -5.29
N TYR A 57 -2.79 0.78 -5.59
CA TYR A 57 -3.75 0.05 -4.76
C TYR A 57 -3.31 -1.40 -4.57
N HIS A 58 -3.73 -1.97 -3.43
CA HIS A 58 -3.71 -3.41 -3.18
C HIS A 58 -5.11 -3.88 -2.79
N TYR A 59 -5.32 -5.20 -2.78
CA TYR A 59 -6.60 -5.77 -2.42
C TYR A 59 -6.48 -6.59 -1.16
N GLU A 60 -7.35 -6.28 -0.21
CA GLU A 60 -7.59 -7.10 0.97
C GLU A 60 -8.88 -7.87 0.79
N PHE A 61 -8.99 -9.05 1.39
CA PHE A 61 -10.24 -9.78 1.36
C PHE A 61 -10.93 -9.72 2.72
N ARG A 62 -12.27 -9.77 2.67
CA ARG A 62 -13.10 -9.95 3.86
C ARG A 62 -14.14 -11.03 3.60
N PHE A 63 -14.46 -11.74 4.67
CA PHE A 63 -15.55 -12.70 4.67
C PHE A 63 -16.77 -12.05 5.33
N ALA A 64 -17.93 -12.24 4.72
CA ALA A 64 -19.21 -11.80 5.26
C ALA A 64 -20.30 -12.82 4.91
N TYR A 65 -21.39 -12.81 5.64
CA TYR A 65 -22.57 -13.52 5.21
C TYR A 65 -23.23 -12.81 4.02
N ASP A 66 -23.88 -13.56 3.15
CA ASP A 66 -24.70 -13.02 2.05
C ASP A 66 -25.92 -12.26 2.58
N ASP A 67 -26.47 -12.72 3.69
CA ASP A 67 -27.52 -12.06 4.46
C ASP A 67 -27.24 -12.29 5.95
N GLU A 68 -27.11 -11.22 6.75
CA GLU A 68 -26.86 -11.33 8.18
C GLU A 68 -28.04 -11.91 8.98
N SER A 69 -29.27 -11.72 8.48
CA SER A 69 -30.49 -12.16 9.15
C SER A 69 -30.85 -13.62 8.82
N ALA A 70 -30.51 -14.08 7.63
CA ALA A 70 -30.79 -15.42 7.16
C ALA A 70 -29.67 -15.93 6.24
N PRO A 71 -28.48 -16.23 6.78
CA PRO A 71 -27.34 -16.56 5.97
C PRO A 71 -27.51 -17.88 5.22
N THR A 72 -27.17 -17.89 3.95
CA THR A 72 -27.12 -19.08 3.09
C THR A 72 -25.71 -19.35 2.55
N ALA A 73 -24.86 -18.32 2.52
CA ALA A 73 -23.48 -18.42 2.07
C ALA A 73 -22.55 -17.49 2.85
N ILE A 74 -21.27 -17.81 2.82
CA ILE A 74 -20.18 -16.90 3.20
C ILE A 74 -19.53 -16.41 1.91
N LEU A 75 -19.49 -15.09 1.75
CA LEU A 75 -18.88 -14.42 0.61
C LEU A 75 -17.46 -14.02 0.96
N LYS A 76 -16.49 -14.32 0.08
CA LYS A 76 -15.17 -13.72 0.12
C LYS A 76 -15.16 -12.53 -0.82
N ASN A 77 -15.19 -11.34 -0.29
CA ASN A 77 -15.21 -10.09 -1.03
C ASN A 77 -13.82 -9.43 -1.01
N TRP A 78 -13.45 -8.78 -2.11
CA TRP A 78 -12.22 -8.02 -2.22
C TRP A 78 -12.51 -6.53 -2.01
N ILE A 79 -11.69 -5.90 -1.18
CA ILE A 79 -11.75 -4.48 -0.87
C ILE A 79 -10.50 -3.83 -1.44
N GLU A 80 -10.69 -2.81 -2.27
CA GLU A 80 -9.60 -2.00 -2.80
C GLU A 80 -9.09 -1.07 -1.68
N VAL A 81 -7.80 -1.14 -1.39
CA VAL A 81 -7.13 -0.32 -0.38
C VAL A 81 -6.04 0.46 -1.06
N GLN A 82 -6.03 1.78 -0.87
CA GLN A 82 -4.97 2.62 -1.39
C GLN A 82 -3.65 2.30 -0.68
N ASN A 83 -2.59 2.12 -1.45
CA ASN A 83 -1.25 1.96 -0.89
C ASN A 83 -0.87 3.22 -0.09
N PRO A 84 -0.19 3.08 1.04
CA PRO A 84 0.40 4.24 1.68
C PRO A 84 1.33 4.95 0.68
N PRO A 85 1.43 6.28 0.74
CA PRO A 85 2.40 7.00 -0.08
C PRO A 85 3.79 6.42 0.17
N ASP A 86 4.58 6.32 -0.91
CA ASP A 86 5.98 5.91 -0.76
C ASP A 86 6.67 6.80 0.26
N PRO A 87 7.49 6.24 1.14
CA PRO A 87 8.27 7.06 2.07
C PRO A 87 9.17 8.02 1.28
N PRO A 88 9.38 9.24 1.79
CA PRO A 88 10.26 10.21 1.14
C PRO A 88 11.65 9.59 0.94
N ARG A 89 12.20 9.76 -0.26
CA ARG A 89 13.52 9.22 -0.59
C ARG A 89 14.59 10.07 0.09
N SER A 90 15.58 9.43 0.67
CA SER A 90 16.75 10.10 1.20
C SER A 90 17.73 10.40 0.08
N LEU A 91 18.18 11.64 -0.03
CA LEU A 91 19.08 12.14 -1.05
C LEU A 91 20.50 12.30 -0.47
N SER A 92 21.50 11.84 -1.21
CA SER A 92 22.89 12.11 -0.87
C SER A 92 23.27 13.52 -1.32
N LYS A 93 23.67 14.37 -0.39
CA LYS A 93 24.15 15.74 -0.67
C LYS A 93 25.27 15.77 -1.71
N VAL A 94 26.19 14.81 -1.67
CA VAL A 94 27.32 14.73 -2.61
C VAL A 94 26.81 14.39 -4.02
N LYS A 95 25.89 13.41 -4.15
CA LYS A 95 25.31 13.06 -5.43
C LYS A 95 24.49 14.22 -6.00
N LEU A 96 23.68 14.88 -5.16
CA LEU A 96 22.90 16.06 -5.54
C LEU A 96 23.77 17.19 -6.06
N MET A 97 24.86 17.53 -5.34
CA MET A 97 25.82 18.52 -5.80
C MET A 97 26.46 18.14 -7.15
N ARG A 98 26.78 16.86 -7.35
CA ARG A 98 27.37 16.39 -8.61
C ARG A 98 26.36 16.54 -9.75
N ALA A 99 25.14 16.06 -9.61
CA ALA A 99 24.10 16.17 -10.60
C ALA A 99 23.78 17.63 -10.99
N LEU A 100 23.78 18.53 -10.01
CA LEU A 100 23.62 19.97 -10.25
C LEU A 100 24.82 20.59 -10.96
N LYS A 101 26.07 20.18 -10.63
CA LYS A 101 27.29 20.66 -11.32
C LYS A 101 27.34 20.22 -12.79
N GLU A 102 27.01 18.98 -13.07
CA GLU A 102 26.97 18.44 -14.42
C GLU A 102 26.02 19.23 -15.34
N ARG A 103 24.93 19.75 -14.75
CA ARG A 103 23.94 20.57 -15.46
C ARG A 103 24.19 22.09 -15.32
N GLN A 104 25.32 22.50 -14.77
CA GLN A 104 25.72 23.91 -14.53
C GLN A 104 24.74 24.68 -13.64
N LEU A 105 23.91 24.00 -12.85
CA LEU A 105 22.90 24.62 -11.97
C LEU A 105 23.42 24.87 -10.55
N TRP A 106 24.56 24.28 -10.17
CA TRP A 106 25.07 24.35 -8.81
C TRP A 106 25.34 25.79 -8.32
N ALA A 107 25.85 26.66 -9.17
CA ALA A 107 26.15 28.04 -8.78
C ALA A 107 24.88 28.80 -8.35
N ALA A 108 23.79 28.64 -9.10
CA ALA A 108 22.52 29.28 -8.81
C ALA A 108 21.88 28.71 -7.52
N VAL A 109 21.86 27.37 -7.39
CA VAL A 109 21.34 26.72 -6.17
C VAL A 109 22.15 27.09 -4.94
N LYS A 110 23.48 27.16 -5.05
CA LYS A 110 24.35 27.60 -3.96
C LYS A 110 24.08 29.05 -3.56
N ALA A 111 23.91 29.96 -4.52
CA ALA A 111 23.58 31.36 -4.24
C ALA A 111 22.21 31.47 -3.54
N PHE A 112 21.22 30.68 -3.95
CA PHE A 112 19.92 30.63 -3.31
C PHE A 112 20.02 30.12 -1.86
N ILE A 113 20.75 29.04 -1.60
CA ILE A 113 20.95 28.50 -0.25
C ILE A 113 21.64 29.57 0.62
N GLN A 114 22.68 30.20 0.11
CA GLN A 114 23.45 31.22 0.85
C GLN A 114 22.69 32.56 1.08
N SER A 115 21.65 32.83 0.32
CA SER A 115 20.76 33.98 0.52
C SER A 115 19.82 33.83 1.72
N ASN A 116 19.71 32.61 2.27
CA ASN A 116 18.85 32.29 3.41
C ASN A 116 19.71 31.58 4.48
N GLU A 117 19.94 32.28 5.59
CA GLU A 117 20.83 31.82 6.67
C GLU A 117 20.43 30.46 7.24
N ASN A 118 19.13 30.23 7.46
CA ASN A 118 18.63 28.95 7.95
C ASN A 118 18.91 27.81 6.97
N LEU A 119 18.70 28.03 5.66
CA LEU A 119 18.98 27.00 4.64
C LEU A 119 20.49 26.76 4.50
N ALA A 120 21.33 27.79 4.70
CA ALA A 120 22.78 27.63 4.66
C ALA A 120 23.26 26.74 5.81
N ASP A 121 22.79 26.99 7.04
CA ASP A 121 23.13 26.21 8.22
C ASP A 121 22.66 24.74 8.07
N GLU A 122 21.43 24.53 7.67
CA GLU A 122 20.90 23.19 7.41
C GLU A 122 21.69 22.45 6.32
N TRP A 123 22.06 23.16 5.26
CA TRP A 123 22.91 22.62 4.20
C TRP A 123 24.28 22.19 4.74
N GLU A 124 24.92 22.99 5.58
CA GLU A 124 26.24 22.66 6.12
C GLU A 124 26.21 21.45 7.05
N LEU A 125 25.17 21.34 7.88
CA LEU A 125 25.06 20.29 8.89
C LEU A 125 24.60 18.95 8.30
N SER A 126 23.92 18.95 7.16
CA SER A 126 23.35 17.73 6.56
C SER A 126 24.36 16.98 5.72
N THR A 127 24.36 15.65 5.81
CA THR A 127 25.05 14.73 4.88
C THR A 127 24.08 14.10 3.87
N THR A 128 22.87 13.88 4.33
CA THR A 128 21.72 13.41 3.55
C THR A 128 20.55 14.36 3.77
N LEU A 129 19.65 14.42 2.82
CA LEU A 129 18.44 15.24 2.84
C LEU A 129 17.27 14.38 2.40
N ASP A 130 16.16 14.43 3.10
CA ASP A 130 14.95 13.78 2.61
C ASP A 130 14.33 14.61 1.49
N GLU A 131 13.74 13.95 0.51
CA GLU A 131 13.16 14.61 -0.67
C GLU A 131 12.06 15.61 -0.27
N ASP A 132 11.38 15.36 0.83
CA ASP A 132 10.34 16.21 1.39
C ASP A 132 10.85 17.29 2.36
N HIS A 133 12.16 17.32 2.63
CA HIS A 133 12.79 18.33 3.49
C HIS A 133 12.62 19.74 2.89
N ASP A 134 12.39 20.74 3.72
CA ASP A 134 12.11 22.12 3.29
C ASP A 134 13.23 22.71 2.44
N LEU A 135 14.48 22.40 2.73
CA LEU A 135 15.61 22.81 1.91
C LEU A 135 15.49 22.29 0.47
N VAL A 136 15.14 21.00 0.29
CA VAL A 136 14.95 20.39 -1.03
C VAL A 136 13.75 20.99 -1.74
N LYS A 137 12.62 21.14 -1.07
CA LYS A 137 11.41 21.76 -1.62
C LYS A 137 11.65 23.20 -2.07
N ASN A 138 12.33 23.99 -1.25
CA ASN A 138 12.66 25.37 -1.57
C ASN A 138 13.66 25.48 -2.73
N ALA A 139 14.69 24.62 -2.77
CA ALA A 139 15.65 24.58 -3.88
C ALA A 139 14.96 24.14 -5.18
N VAL A 140 14.10 23.13 -5.15
CA VAL A 140 13.29 22.69 -6.30
C VAL A 140 12.34 23.81 -6.76
N GLY A 141 11.69 24.51 -5.82
CA GLY A 141 10.87 25.69 -6.10
C GLY A 141 11.65 26.78 -6.84
N ALA A 142 12.85 27.11 -6.35
CA ALA A 142 13.72 28.11 -6.98
C ALA A 142 14.19 27.67 -8.40
N LEU A 143 14.57 26.40 -8.58
CA LEU A 143 14.93 25.85 -9.89
C LEU A 143 13.77 25.98 -10.89
N ARG A 144 12.55 25.70 -10.45
CA ARG A 144 11.35 25.76 -11.29
C ARG A 144 10.95 27.19 -11.63
N THR A 145 10.91 28.10 -10.63
CA THR A 145 10.31 29.42 -10.78
C THR A 145 11.31 30.51 -11.20
N GLN A 146 12.55 30.43 -10.76
CA GLN A 146 13.59 31.45 -11.03
C GLN A 146 14.48 31.10 -12.21
N LEU A 147 14.74 29.79 -12.42
CA LEU A 147 15.63 29.32 -13.47
C LEU A 147 14.87 28.61 -14.61
N GLU A 148 13.55 28.53 -14.51
CA GLU A 148 12.65 27.92 -15.52
C GLU A 148 13.09 26.51 -15.96
N ILE A 149 13.69 25.74 -15.03
CA ILE A 149 14.15 24.39 -15.31
C ILE A 149 12.96 23.45 -15.49
N PRO A 150 12.92 22.66 -16.58
CA PRO A 150 11.85 21.71 -16.83
C PRO A 150 11.70 20.71 -15.69
N GLU A 151 10.46 20.37 -15.33
CA GLU A 151 10.17 19.43 -14.25
C GLU A 151 10.82 18.06 -14.45
N GLN A 152 10.93 17.61 -15.69
CA GLN A 152 11.59 16.36 -16.03
C GLN A 152 13.07 16.37 -15.63
N THR A 153 13.77 17.48 -15.90
CA THR A 153 15.19 17.65 -15.51
C THR A 153 15.35 17.64 -13.98
N ILE A 154 14.40 18.27 -13.25
CA ILE A 154 14.41 18.27 -11.79
C ILE A 154 14.21 16.83 -11.25
N LYS A 155 13.28 16.08 -11.81
CA LYS A 155 13.05 14.67 -11.44
C LYS A 155 14.28 13.79 -11.69
N GLU A 156 14.99 14.01 -12.78
CA GLU A 156 16.23 13.30 -13.10
C GLU A 156 17.34 13.61 -12.08
N ILE A 157 17.52 14.89 -11.72
CA ILE A 157 18.48 15.31 -10.69
C ILE A 157 18.19 14.64 -9.35
N LEU A 158 16.91 14.62 -8.93
CA LEU A 158 16.52 13.98 -7.68
C LEU A 158 16.72 12.46 -7.73
N ALA A 159 16.37 11.82 -8.84
CA ALA A 159 16.56 10.38 -9.01
C ALA A 159 18.03 9.95 -8.97
N GLU A 160 18.93 10.71 -9.61
CA GLU A 160 20.39 10.49 -9.58
C GLU A 160 20.99 10.73 -8.19
N SER A 161 20.29 11.49 -7.34
CA SER A 161 20.74 11.91 -6.01
C SER A 161 20.35 10.95 -4.90
N VAL A 162 19.54 9.95 -5.14
CA VAL A 162 19.07 9.00 -4.12
C VAL A 162 20.27 8.34 -3.42
N ALA A 163 20.23 8.36 -2.09
CA ALA A 163 21.20 7.65 -1.24
C ALA A 163 21.04 6.15 -1.46
N GLY A 164 22.12 5.49 -1.82
CA GLY A 164 22.16 4.04 -2.02
C GLY A 164 22.79 3.38 -0.82
#